data_69ffb4372358e3a85a51eab269d1d0ea
#
_entry.id   69ffb4372358e3a85a51eab269d1d0ea
#
_cell.length_a   1.000
_cell.length_b   1.000
_cell.length_c   1.000
_cell.angle_alpha   90.00
_cell.angle_beta   90.00
_cell.angle_gamma   90.00
#
_symmetry.space_group_name_H-M   'P 1'
#
loop_
_entity.id
_entity.type
_entity.pdbx_description
1 polymer ?
#
loop_
_entity_poly.entity_id
_entity_poly.type
_entity_poly.pdbx_seq_one_letter_code
_entity_poly.pdbx_strand_id
1 'polypeptide(L)'
;MDRAFAGIGQGVRAFTPQFTPREIGTVVSVATGIAKVSGLPGVGFEELVTFPGGVLGIAFNVDEDEIGVVLLGEYQDLHVGDEVERTGRVMDVVVGDELLGRVIDPLGRPLDGKGPVTSSLRLPIERPAAAIMDREPVTVPLQTGLMVIDALIPIGRGQRELILGDRQTGKTAIALDSILNQRGKNVICVYCAIGQRASAVAKVVANLREKGAMDYTVIMVAEGNDAPGLTYITPYAATSIAEYFMEKGRDVLIIYDNLTQHAEAYRELSLLLRRPPGREAFPGDIFYIHSRMLERATHLSQERGGGSLTALPIIETEAQDISAYIPTNLISITDGQIYLSPALFELGILPAVDVGKSVSRVGGEAQRAAYRAVAGDLKLAYAQFEELETFARFGARLDDNTRKIIEHGRKIRACLKQPEFAPIAVPAQITVLLALTANLFDSVPLEQMTDAGHAVREAAATIPAEVSARFETAAKLSDEDKQTVVKIARNALVPFQPKPEPKPAAKITAETEPKKENKAETKPKHDDKARLEVKAEMNPGVESQPPADAKPSANVESKEKP
;
A
#
# COMPACT_ATOMS: atom_id res chain seq x y z
N MET A 1 69.36 20.50 25.72
CA MET A 1 68.60 21.58 25.06
C MET A 1 68.76 21.56 23.54
N ASP A 2 69.94 21.42 22.99
CA ASP A 2 70.15 21.49 21.52
C ASP A 2 69.43 20.44 20.69
N ARG A 3 69.27 19.22 21.20
CA ARG A 3 68.46 18.18 20.53
C ARG A 3 66.96 18.50 20.43
N ALA A 4 66.43 19.17 21.45
CA ALA A 4 65.02 19.57 21.46
C ALA A 4 64.79 20.73 20.46
N PHE A 5 65.68 21.69 20.40
CA PHE A 5 65.62 22.78 19.41
C PHE A 5 65.84 22.29 17.98
N ALA A 6 66.72 21.30 17.78
CA ALA A 6 66.89 20.68 16.46
C ALA A 6 65.64 19.93 16.00
N GLY A 7 64.96 19.22 16.90
CA GLY A 7 63.68 18.53 16.63
C GLY A 7 62.54 19.51 16.27
N ILE A 8 62.42 20.60 17.00
CA ILE A 8 61.43 21.68 16.74
C ILE A 8 61.76 22.33 15.36
N GLY A 9 63.06 22.64 15.10
CA GLY A 9 63.47 23.21 13.85
C GLY A 9 63.21 22.28 12.64
N GLN A 10 63.31 20.97 12.79
CA GLN A 10 62.95 19.98 11.79
C GLN A 10 61.44 19.89 11.62
N GLY A 11 60.66 19.91 12.67
CA GLY A 11 59.17 19.92 12.62
C GLY A 11 58.63 21.16 11.91
N VAL A 12 59.20 22.35 12.23
CA VAL A 12 58.80 23.61 11.58
C VAL A 12 59.16 23.63 10.08
N ARG A 13 60.33 23.05 9.69
CA ARG A 13 60.71 22.96 8.25
C ARG A 13 59.90 21.91 7.46
N ALA A 14 59.39 20.89 8.13
CA ALA A 14 58.52 19.85 7.53
C ALA A 14 57.05 20.27 7.50
N PHE A 15 56.68 21.30 8.26
CA PHE A 15 55.30 21.81 8.27
C PHE A 15 55.08 22.70 7.04
N THR A 16 54.38 22.15 6.05
CA THR A 16 53.84 22.92 4.94
C THR A 16 52.38 23.20 5.28
N PRO A 17 52.03 24.45 5.60
CA PRO A 17 50.61 24.75 5.84
C PRO A 17 49.82 24.52 4.57
N GLN A 18 48.94 23.55 4.58
CA GLN A 18 47.97 23.38 3.51
C GLN A 18 46.81 24.34 3.79
N PHE A 19 46.77 25.45 3.07
CA PHE A 19 45.62 26.34 3.07
C PHE A 19 44.60 25.73 2.09
N THR A 20 43.58 25.11 2.63
CA THR A 20 42.37 24.79 1.87
C THR A 20 41.42 26.00 1.99
N PRO A 21 41.24 26.77 0.89
CA PRO A 21 40.29 27.86 0.91
C PRO A 21 38.89 27.29 1.18
N ARG A 22 38.21 27.78 2.22
CA ARG A 22 36.81 27.45 2.49
C ARG A 22 35.95 28.58 1.97
N GLU A 23 34.92 28.27 1.22
CA GLU A 23 33.85 29.22 0.89
C GLU A 23 32.95 29.36 2.11
N ILE A 24 32.80 30.57 2.59
CA ILE A 24 31.94 30.94 3.72
C ILE A 24 30.85 31.86 3.20
N GLY A 25 29.61 31.46 3.46
CA GLY A 25 28.44 32.30 3.24
C GLY A 25 27.98 32.94 4.53
N THR A 26 27.01 33.82 4.42
CA THR A 26 26.40 34.53 5.56
C THR A 26 24.88 34.35 5.52
N VAL A 27 24.29 34.05 6.67
CA VAL A 27 22.85 33.98 6.83
C VAL A 27 22.23 35.38 6.66
N VAL A 28 21.35 35.52 5.68
CA VAL A 28 20.62 36.76 5.38
C VAL A 28 19.26 36.80 6.09
N SER A 29 18.59 35.64 6.15
CA SER A 29 17.33 35.52 6.90
C SER A 29 17.10 34.06 7.31
N VAL A 30 16.40 33.87 8.43
CA VAL A 30 15.92 32.57 8.92
C VAL A 30 14.42 32.64 9.07
N ALA A 31 13.74 31.61 8.62
CA ALA A 31 12.30 31.42 8.81
C ALA A 31 12.04 29.96 9.20
N THR A 32 10.78 29.58 9.40
CA THR A 32 10.42 28.22 9.77
C THR A 32 11.00 27.18 8.79
N GLY A 33 12.01 26.41 9.24
CA GLY A 33 12.60 25.33 8.43
C GLY A 33 13.43 25.74 7.23
N ILE A 34 13.62 27.03 6.95
CA ILE A 34 14.46 27.54 5.85
C ILE A 34 15.40 28.66 6.30
N ALA A 35 16.54 28.78 5.63
CA ALA A 35 17.43 29.92 5.73
C ALA A 35 17.73 30.46 4.32
N LYS A 36 18.01 31.76 4.23
CA LYS A 36 18.59 32.39 3.05
C LYS A 36 20.03 32.74 3.36
N VAL A 37 20.91 32.38 2.46
CA VAL A 37 22.35 32.52 2.58
C VAL A 37 22.91 33.25 1.37
N SER A 38 23.88 34.12 1.59
CA SER A 38 24.62 34.80 0.51
C SER A 38 26.11 34.42 0.60
N GLY A 39 26.85 34.61 -0.48
CA GLY A 39 28.32 34.47 -0.46
C GLY A 39 28.87 33.06 -0.68
N LEU A 40 28.10 32.12 -1.23
CA LEU A 40 28.55 30.78 -1.61
C LEU A 40 28.45 30.57 -3.14
N PRO A 41 29.31 31.23 -3.95
CA PRO A 41 29.16 31.21 -5.41
C PRO A 41 29.39 29.83 -6.06
N GLY A 42 30.07 28.94 -5.39
CA GLY A 42 30.33 27.59 -5.87
C GLY A 42 29.37 26.52 -5.36
N VAL A 43 28.33 26.87 -4.60
CA VAL A 43 27.39 25.88 -4.08
C VAL A 43 26.58 25.23 -5.19
N GLY A 44 26.45 23.90 -5.13
CA GLY A 44 25.62 23.11 -6.05
C GLY A 44 24.19 22.93 -5.53
N PHE A 45 23.26 22.63 -6.46
CA PHE A 45 21.91 22.20 -6.12
C PHE A 45 21.96 20.89 -5.29
N GLU A 46 21.17 20.81 -4.22
CA GLU A 46 21.15 19.68 -3.27
C GLU A 46 22.47 19.49 -2.47
N GLU A 47 23.40 20.44 -2.53
CA GLU A 47 24.59 20.38 -1.71
C GLU A 47 24.26 20.63 -0.23
N LEU A 48 24.90 19.85 0.66
CA LEU A 48 24.86 20.07 2.11
C LEU A 48 25.70 21.29 2.49
N VAL A 49 25.13 22.14 3.34
CA VAL A 49 25.82 23.24 4.00
C VAL A 49 25.70 23.08 5.52
N THR A 50 26.69 23.59 6.26
CA THR A 50 26.74 23.49 7.71
C THR A 50 26.62 24.88 8.32
N PHE A 51 25.70 25.01 9.27
CA PHE A 51 25.47 26.21 10.09
C PHE A 51 26.15 26.06 11.46
N PRO A 52 26.23 27.14 12.24
CA PRO A 52 26.67 27.07 13.62
C PRO A 52 25.92 26.02 14.45
N GLY A 53 26.60 25.41 15.43
CA GLY A 53 26.02 24.32 16.20
C GLY A 53 25.96 22.98 15.47
N GLY A 54 26.46 22.88 14.22
CA GLY A 54 26.44 21.66 13.41
C GLY A 54 25.09 21.37 12.78
N VAL A 55 24.20 22.36 12.70
CA VAL A 55 22.93 22.24 11.98
C VAL A 55 23.22 22.10 10.49
N LEU A 56 22.65 21.08 9.86
CA LEU A 56 22.78 20.83 8.44
C LEU A 56 21.64 21.50 7.67
N GLY A 57 21.93 21.91 6.43
CA GLY A 57 20.93 22.39 5.48
C GLY A 57 21.24 21.91 4.06
N ILE A 58 20.22 21.86 3.24
CA ILE A 58 20.32 21.51 1.81
C ILE A 58 20.09 22.76 0.97
N ALA A 59 21.02 23.11 0.07
CA ALA A 59 20.86 24.16 -0.91
C ALA A 59 19.78 23.78 -1.93
N PHE A 60 18.62 24.44 -1.87
CA PHE A 60 17.42 24.03 -2.61
C PHE A 60 17.02 24.99 -3.72
N ASN A 61 17.19 26.30 -3.50
CA ASN A 61 17.15 27.32 -4.54
C ASN A 61 18.54 27.93 -4.64
N VAL A 62 19.13 27.89 -5.83
CA VAL A 62 20.46 28.47 -6.05
C VAL A 62 20.28 29.59 -7.09
N ASP A 63 20.30 30.83 -6.62
CA ASP A 63 20.22 32.04 -7.42
C ASP A 63 21.55 32.79 -7.33
N GLU A 64 21.77 33.77 -8.19
CA GLU A 64 23.06 34.50 -8.30
C GLU A 64 23.44 35.22 -7.00
N ASP A 65 22.46 35.83 -6.33
CA ASP A 65 22.67 36.66 -5.12
C ASP A 65 22.32 35.94 -3.82
N GLU A 66 21.45 34.95 -3.86
CA GLU A 66 20.84 34.34 -2.67
C GLU A 66 20.61 32.84 -2.86
N ILE A 67 20.88 32.09 -1.83
CA ILE A 67 20.65 30.64 -1.78
C ILE A 67 19.56 30.34 -0.77
N GLY A 68 18.48 29.70 -1.21
CA GLY A 68 17.45 29.16 -0.32
C GLY A 68 17.87 27.79 0.20
N VAL A 69 18.03 27.67 1.50
CA VAL A 69 18.48 26.47 2.19
C VAL A 69 17.36 25.88 3.02
N VAL A 70 17.08 24.60 2.88
CA VAL A 70 16.18 23.81 3.72
C VAL A 70 16.95 23.29 4.91
N LEU A 71 16.51 23.63 6.12
CA LEU A 71 17.19 23.24 7.37
C LEU A 71 16.78 21.82 7.80
N LEU A 72 17.77 21.03 8.25
CA LEU A 72 17.63 19.63 8.64
C LEU A 72 17.77 19.42 10.16
N GLY A 73 17.38 20.38 10.96
CA GLY A 73 17.48 20.30 12.42
C GLY A 73 16.85 21.48 13.11
N GLU A 74 17.09 21.59 14.42
CA GLU A 74 16.65 22.74 15.22
C GLU A 74 17.40 23.99 14.76
N TYR A 75 16.66 25.04 14.47
CA TYR A 75 17.17 26.29 13.88
C TYR A 75 16.90 27.51 14.77
N GLN A 76 16.44 27.30 15.99
CA GLN A 76 16.03 28.36 16.92
C GLN A 76 17.20 29.25 17.34
N ASP A 77 18.40 28.70 17.34
CA ASP A 77 19.64 29.40 17.72
C ASP A 77 20.38 30.00 16.51
N LEU A 78 19.81 29.93 15.29
CA LEU A 78 20.43 30.53 14.11
C LEU A 78 20.04 32.00 13.98
N HIS A 79 21.03 32.85 13.73
CA HIS A 79 20.87 34.29 13.62
C HIS A 79 21.33 34.84 12.27
N VAL A 80 20.77 35.96 11.88
CA VAL A 80 21.24 36.73 10.73
C VAL A 80 22.67 37.19 10.99
N GLY A 81 23.57 36.96 10.02
CA GLY A 81 24.99 37.25 10.13
C GLY A 81 25.84 36.02 10.51
N ASP A 82 25.23 34.89 10.83
CA ASP A 82 25.94 33.65 11.10
C ASP A 82 26.67 33.13 9.84
N GLU A 83 27.83 32.53 10.07
CA GLU A 83 28.63 31.94 8.99
C GLU A 83 28.08 30.57 8.59
N VAL A 84 28.08 30.30 7.27
CA VAL A 84 27.64 29.03 6.69
C VAL A 84 28.76 28.45 5.84
N GLU A 85 29.13 27.21 6.07
CA GLU A 85 30.19 26.53 5.35
C GLU A 85 29.63 25.51 4.34
N ARG A 86 30.24 25.43 3.17
CA ARG A 86 29.98 24.34 2.21
C ARG A 86 30.61 23.05 2.69
N THR A 87 29.94 21.94 2.43
CA THR A 87 30.49 20.60 2.70
C THR A 87 31.11 19.96 1.45
N GLY A 88 30.79 20.43 0.25
CA GLY A 88 31.16 19.80 -1.03
C GLY A 88 30.51 18.43 -1.24
N ARG A 89 29.49 18.09 -0.48
CA ARG A 89 28.78 16.80 -0.52
C ARG A 89 27.28 17.01 -0.66
N VAL A 90 26.62 16.07 -1.34
CA VAL A 90 25.16 15.97 -1.32
C VAL A 90 24.70 15.23 -0.05
N MET A 91 23.40 15.34 0.28
CA MET A 91 22.82 14.60 1.38
C MET A 91 22.98 13.09 1.17
N ASP A 92 23.51 12.41 2.17
CA ASP A 92 23.74 10.97 2.19
C ASP A 92 23.22 10.33 3.51
N VAL A 93 22.99 9.02 3.47
CA VAL A 93 22.54 8.24 4.63
C VAL A 93 23.46 7.05 4.85
N VAL A 94 23.66 6.67 6.12
CA VAL A 94 24.38 5.47 6.48
C VAL A 94 23.60 4.22 6.00
N VAL A 95 24.32 3.25 5.44
CA VAL A 95 23.75 1.98 4.98
C VAL A 95 24.60 0.81 5.49
N GLY A 96 24.01 -0.35 5.66
CA GLY A 96 24.70 -1.53 6.17
C GLY A 96 23.76 -2.53 6.82
N ASP A 97 24.24 -3.76 7.00
CA ASP A 97 23.49 -4.82 7.69
C ASP A 97 23.33 -4.49 9.20
N GLU A 98 24.16 -3.60 9.74
CA GLU A 98 24.11 -3.08 11.09
C GLU A 98 22.85 -2.24 11.40
N LEU A 99 22.12 -1.85 10.36
CA LEU A 99 20.84 -1.16 10.47
C LEU A 99 19.67 -2.09 10.82
N LEU A 100 19.81 -3.40 10.63
CA LEU A 100 18.75 -4.35 10.99
C LEU A 100 18.46 -4.29 12.50
N GLY A 101 17.19 -4.17 12.85
CA GLY A 101 16.74 -4.03 14.22
C GLY A 101 16.93 -2.65 14.84
N ARG A 102 17.32 -1.64 14.05
CA ARG A 102 17.54 -0.27 14.52
C ARG A 102 16.34 0.63 14.21
N VAL A 103 16.23 1.66 15.05
CA VAL A 103 15.34 2.81 14.83
C VAL A 103 16.21 4.04 14.69
N ILE A 104 16.16 4.70 13.55
CA ILE A 104 17.02 5.83 13.19
C ILE A 104 16.20 7.00 12.62
N ASP A 105 16.78 8.18 12.66
CA ASP A 105 16.27 9.35 11.94
C ASP A 105 16.85 9.42 10.50
N PRO A 106 16.38 10.33 9.63
CA PRO A 106 16.86 10.45 8.26
C PRO A 106 18.33 10.90 8.14
N LEU A 107 18.95 11.42 9.19
CA LEU A 107 20.37 11.75 9.25
C LEU A 107 21.23 10.55 9.68
N GLY A 108 20.60 9.42 10.04
CA GLY A 108 21.26 8.20 10.54
C GLY A 108 21.52 8.22 12.04
N ARG A 109 20.94 9.17 12.81
CA ARG A 109 21.08 9.22 14.25
C ARG A 109 20.19 8.17 14.90
N PRO A 110 20.69 7.38 15.88
CA PRO A 110 19.89 6.35 16.53
C PRO A 110 18.86 6.95 17.48
N LEU A 111 17.63 6.44 17.41
CA LEU A 111 16.51 6.79 18.30
C LEU A 111 16.18 5.65 19.30
N ASP A 112 16.87 4.51 19.21
CA ASP A 112 16.58 3.29 19.95
C ASP A 112 17.40 3.10 21.22
N GLY A 113 18.28 4.05 21.56
CA GLY A 113 19.16 3.98 22.72
C GLY A 113 20.29 2.96 22.64
N LYS A 114 20.50 2.30 21.49
CA LYS A 114 21.53 1.26 21.31
C LYS A 114 22.91 1.79 20.91
N GLY A 115 23.13 3.09 20.99
CA GLY A 115 24.38 3.74 20.59
C GLY A 115 24.49 3.96 19.06
N PRO A 116 25.58 4.61 18.61
CA PRO A 116 25.77 4.97 17.20
C PRO A 116 25.80 3.75 16.28
N VAL A 117 25.37 3.93 15.02
CA VAL A 117 25.51 2.91 13.99
C VAL A 117 26.97 2.87 13.54
N THR A 118 27.57 1.69 13.53
CA THR A 118 29.01 1.51 13.30
C THR A 118 29.39 1.36 11.82
N SER A 119 28.41 1.37 10.91
CA SER A 119 28.70 1.29 9.47
C SER A 119 29.41 2.54 8.97
N SER A 120 30.44 2.35 8.13
CA SER A 120 31.14 3.42 7.43
C SER A 120 30.62 3.69 6.02
N LEU A 121 29.72 2.83 5.51
CA LEU A 121 29.15 2.97 4.18
C LEU A 121 28.04 4.01 4.19
N ARG A 122 28.07 4.90 3.20
CA ARG A 122 27.03 5.93 3.01
C ARG A 122 26.62 5.97 1.55
N LEU A 123 25.34 6.16 1.29
CA LEU A 123 24.79 6.35 -0.05
C LEU A 123 24.08 7.70 -0.13
N PRO A 124 24.17 8.41 -1.26
CA PRO A 124 23.34 9.58 -1.51
C PRO A 124 21.85 9.23 -1.37
N ILE A 125 21.06 10.13 -0.82
CA ILE A 125 19.61 9.91 -0.70
C ILE A 125 18.91 10.06 -2.05
N GLU A 126 19.41 10.93 -2.92
CA GLU A 126 18.97 11.10 -4.29
C GLU A 126 19.84 10.26 -5.23
N ARG A 127 19.20 9.31 -5.88
CA ARG A 127 19.84 8.37 -6.80
C ARG A 127 18.93 8.12 -8.01
N PRO A 128 19.50 7.95 -9.21
CA PRO A 128 18.71 7.54 -10.37
C PRO A 128 18.12 6.14 -10.15
N ALA A 129 16.90 5.93 -10.63
CA ALA A 129 16.31 4.60 -10.68
C ALA A 129 17.10 3.66 -11.61
N ALA A 130 17.00 2.34 -11.40
CA ALA A 130 17.62 1.34 -12.27
C ALA A 130 17.18 1.55 -13.72
N ALA A 131 18.12 1.38 -14.66
CA ALA A 131 17.85 1.51 -16.10
C ALA A 131 16.86 0.43 -16.57
N ILE A 132 16.17 0.67 -17.69
CA ILE A 132 15.15 -0.25 -18.22
C ILE A 132 15.73 -1.66 -18.44
N MET A 133 16.96 -1.74 -18.96
CA MET A 133 17.64 -3.02 -19.22
C MET A 133 18.12 -3.74 -17.96
N ASP A 134 18.16 -3.05 -16.83
CA ASP A 134 18.56 -3.60 -15.53
C ASP A 134 17.37 -4.19 -14.75
N ARG A 135 16.15 -4.14 -15.33
CA ARG A 135 14.90 -4.57 -14.69
C ARG A 135 14.40 -5.88 -15.26
N GLU A 136 13.82 -6.71 -14.40
CA GLU A 136 13.04 -7.89 -14.78
C GLU A 136 11.55 -7.69 -14.53
N PRO A 137 10.67 -8.42 -15.26
CA PRO A 137 9.25 -8.42 -14.99
C PRO A 137 8.91 -8.89 -13.57
N VAL A 138 7.85 -8.33 -13.01
CA VAL A 138 7.35 -8.70 -11.68
C VAL A 138 6.52 -9.98 -11.79
N THR A 139 7.12 -11.12 -11.48
CA THR A 139 6.49 -12.45 -11.59
C THR A 139 6.48 -13.23 -10.27
N VAL A 140 7.28 -12.80 -9.29
CA VAL A 140 7.38 -13.49 -7.99
C VAL A 140 6.42 -12.82 -6.99
N PRO A 141 5.51 -13.58 -6.32
CA PRO A 141 4.56 -12.99 -5.38
C PRO A 141 5.24 -12.53 -4.09
N LEU A 142 4.81 -11.36 -3.59
CA LEU A 142 5.01 -10.93 -2.21
C LEU A 142 3.77 -11.31 -1.40
N GLN A 143 3.86 -12.29 -0.53
CA GLN A 143 2.73 -12.71 0.30
C GLN A 143 2.58 -11.78 1.50
N THR A 144 1.43 -11.12 1.61
CA THR A 144 1.11 -10.23 2.74
C THR A 144 0.60 -10.98 3.96
N GLY A 145 0.09 -12.20 3.76
CA GLY A 145 -0.61 -12.96 4.79
C GLY A 145 -2.05 -12.51 5.02
N LEU A 146 -2.50 -11.52 4.28
CA LEU A 146 -3.88 -11.02 4.26
C LEU A 146 -4.62 -11.67 3.09
N MET A 147 -5.58 -12.55 3.41
CA MET A 147 -6.23 -13.40 2.42
C MET A 147 -6.95 -12.57 1.33
N VAL A 148 -7.57 -11.46 1.67
CA VAL A 148 -8.23 -10.58 0.71
C VAL A 148 -7.24 -9.97 -0.29
N ILE A 149 -6.03 -9.64 0.17
CA ILE A 149 -4.98 -9.07 -0.68
C ILE A 149 -4.34 -10.17 -1.52
N ASP A 150 -3.82 -11.21 -0.87
CA ASP A 150 -3.09 -12.30 -1.54
C ASP A 150 -3.93 -12.99 -2.61
N ALA A 151 -5.25 -13.11 -2.39
CA ALA A 151 -6.18 -13.74 -3.34
C ALA A 151 -6.72 -12.80 -4.43
N LEU A 152 -7.15 -11.57 -4.06
CA LEU A 152 -7.95 -10.72 -4.96
C LEU A 152 -7.19 -9.52 -5.52
N ILE A 153 -6.10 -9.08 -4.84
CA ILE A 153 -5.28 -7.92 -5.19
C ILE A 153 -3.81 -8.28 -5.00
N PRO A 154 -3.28 -9.29 -5.74
CA PRO A 154 -1.95 -9.81 -5.48
C PRO A 154 -0.86 -8.78 -5.73
N ILE A 155 0.17 -8.82 -4.86
CA ILE A 155 1.35 -7.96 -4.93
C ILE A 155 2.54 -8.81 -5.34
N GLY A 156 3.35 -8.32 -6.28
CA GLY A 156 4.59 -8.94 -6.70
C GLY A 156 5.84 -8.29 -6.09
N ARG A 157 6.93 -9.03 -6.01
CA ARG A 157 8.24 -8.49 -5.60
C ARG A 157 8.76 -7.52 -6.65
N GLY A 158 9.03 -6.29 -6.22
CA GLY A 158 9.40 -5.19 -7.12
C GLY A 158 8.22 -4.31 -7.57
N GLN A 159 6.99 -4.62 -7.14
CA GLN A 159 5.79 -3.83 -7.43
C GLN A 159 5.65 -2.64 -6.48
N ARG A 160 4.99 -1.59 -6.97
CA ARG A 160 4.54 -0.43 -6.19
C ARG A 160 3.05 -0.50 -6.02
N GLU A 161 2.56 -0.80 -4.82
CA GLU A 161 1.14 -0.94 -4.54
C GLU A 161 0.70 0.11 -3.50
N LEU A 162 -0.16 1.03 -3.92
CA LEU A 162 -0.63 2.13 -3.08
C LEU A 162 -1.67 1.64 -2.07
N ILE A 163 -1.53 2.02 -0.80
CA ILE A 163 -2.57 1.83 0.23
C ILE A 163 -3.20 3.19 0.51
N LEU A 164 -4.50 3.33 0.22
CA LEU A 164 -5.20 4.60 0.41
C LEU A 164 -6.54 4.43 1.13
N GLY A 165 -6.95 5.47 1.82
CA GLY A 165 -8.22 5.54 2.56
C GLY A 165 -8.19 6.62 3.62
N ASP A 166 -9.33 6.91 4.21
CA ASP A 166 -9.47 7.94 5.24
C ASP A 166 -8.69 7.59 6.52
N ARG A 167 -8.54 8.56 7.41
CA ARG A 167 -7.86 8.34 8.69
C ARG A 167 -8.51 7.20 9.47
N GLN A 168 -7.69 6.40 10.15
CA GLN A 168 -8.12 5.30 11.03
C GLN A 168 -8.88 4.15 10.33
N THR A 169 -8.69 3.93 9.03
CA THR A 169 -9.29 2.82 8.29
C THR A 169 -8.48 1.52 8.31
N GLY A 170 -7.33 1.49 9.00
CA GLY A 170 -6.48 0.29 9.11
C GLY A 170 -5.33 0.22 8.11
N LYS A 171 -4.93 1.34 7.45
CA LYS A 171 -3.80 1.38 6.50
C LYS A 171 -2.50 0.84 7.10
N THR A 172 -2.11 1.38 8.26
CA THR A 172 -0.90 0.95 8.99
C THR A 172 -0.98 -0.52 9.44
N ALA A 173 -2.18 -1.03 9.77
CA ALA A 173 -2.37 -2.44 10.13
C ALA A 173 -2.02 -3.37 8.96
N ILE A 174 -2.49 -3.08 7.74
CA ILE A 174 -2.13 -3.83 6.53
C ILE A 174 -0.60 -3.84 6.31
N ALA A 175 0.03 -2.68 6.49
CA ALA A 175 1.49 -2.56 6.36
C ALA A 175 2.23 -3.42 7.38
N LEU A 176 1.81 -3.38 8.64
CA LEU A 176 2.42 -4.17 9.73
C LEU A 176 2.19 -5.67 9.53
N ASP A 177 1.00 -6.11 9.14
CA ASP A 177 0.72 -7.51 8.82
C ASP A 177 1.59 -8.00 7.65
N SER A 178 1.78 -7.14 6.64
CA SER A 178 2.68 -7.45 5.52
C SER A 178 4.14 -7.64 5.99
N ILE A 179 4.63 -6.82 6.92
CA ILE A 179 5.97 -6.99 7.52
C ILE A 179 6.03 -8.28 8.33
N LEU A 180 5.04 -8.52 9.21
CA LEU A 180 5.02 -9.71 10.07
C LEU A 180 5.03 -11.01 9.27
N ASN A 181 4.36 -11.01 8.12
CA ASN A 181 4.32 -12.17 7.24
C ASN A 181 5.64 -12.45 6.50
N GLN A 182 6.64 -11.55 6.56
CA GLN A 182 7.95 -11.79 5.93
C GLN A 182 8.89 -12.62 6.79
N ARG A 183 8.53 -12.94 8.02
CA ARG A 183 9.34 -13.79 8.89
C ARG A 183 9.69 -15.13 8.21
N GLY A 184 10.98 -15.45 8.12
CA GLY A 184 11.48 -16.68 7.50
C GLY A 184 11.39 -16.75 5.97
N LYS A 185 11.00 -15.65 5.29
CA LYS A 185 10.88 -15.59 3.83
C LYS A 185 12.05 -14.88 3.14
N ASN A 186 13.10 -14.57 3.88
CA ASN A 186 14.31 -13.89 3.40
C ASN A 186 14.03 -12.51 2.75
N VAL A 187 13.03 -11.80 3.26
CA VAL A 187 12.68 -10.44 2.85
C VAL A 187 13.08 -9.48 3.96
N ILE A 188 13.84 -8.44 3.62
CA ILE A 188 14.16 -7.35 4.54
C ILE A 188 13.04 -6.31 4.46
N CYS A 189 12.67 -5.76 5.61
CA CYS A 189 11.63 -4.74 5.68
C CYS A 189 12.25 -3.39 6.08
N VAL A 190 11.76 -2.31 5.46
CA VAL A 190 12.07 -0.94 5.85
C VAL A 190 10.75 -0.23 6.13
N TYR A 191 10.54 0.18 7.38
CA TYR A 191 9.37 0.96 7.75
C TYR A 191 9.76 2.43 7.89
N CYS A 192 9.23 3.27 7.01
CA CYS A 192 9.50 4.69 6.94
C CYS A 192 8.30 5.46 7.51
N ALA A 193 8.43 5.94 8.77
CA ALA A 193 7.45 6.80 9.42
C ALA A 193 7.71 8.26 9.06
N ILE A 194 6.77 8.90 8.38
CA ILE A 194 6.92 10.25 7.81
C ILE A 194 5.94 11.19 8.50
N GLY A 195 6.43 12.13 9.29
CA GLY A 195 5.59 13.12 9.98
C GLY A 195 4.62 12.50 11.00
N GLN A 196 4.95 11.33 11.55
CA GLN A 196 4.09 10.60 12.47
C GLN A 196 4.26 11.09 13.91
N ARG A 197 3.22 10.94 14.73
CA ARG A 197 3.30 11.23 16.16
C ARG A 197 4.22 10.22 16.85
N ALA A 198 5.09 10.66 17.73
CA ALA A 198 6.00 9.80 18.51
C ALA A 198 5.27 8.61 19.18
N SER A 199 4.06 8.84 19.73
CA SER A 199 3.25 7.78 20.34
C SER A 199 2.79 6.70 19.35
N ALA A 200 2.50 7.07 18.09
CA ALA A 200 2.13 6.12 17.04
C ALA A 200 3.34 5.28 16.62
N VAL A 201 4.48 5.93 16.41
CA VAL A 201 5.76 5.26 16.11
C VAL A 201 6.16 4.29 17.22
N ALA A 202 6.08 4.73 18.50
CA ALA A 202 6.38 3.90 19.66
C ALA A 202 5.52 2.63 19.69
N LYS A 203 4.22 2.73 19.34
CA LYS A 203 3.31 1.59 19.23
C LYS A 203 3.72 0.62 18.09
N VAL A 204 4.11 1.15 16.93
CA VAL A 204 4.61 0.35 15.80
C VAL A 204 5.87 -0.42 16.21
N VAL A 205 6.85 0.28 16.80
CA VAL A 205 8.11 -0.33 17.28
C VAL A 205 7.84 -1.42 18.32
N ALA A 206 6.92 -1.16 19.27
CA ALA A 206 6.55 -2.12 20.30
C ALA A 206 5.91 -3.37 19.69
N ASN A 207 4.98 -3.23 18.76
CA ASN A 207 4.31 -4.33 18.07
C ASN A 207 5.31 -5.19 17.27
N LEU A 208 6.18 -4.55 16.47
CA LEU A 208 7.20 -5.26 15.69
C LEU A 208 8.21 -5.99 16.59
N ARG A 209 8.55 -5.40 17.74
CA ARG A 209 9.44 -6.02 18.72
C ARG A 209 8.78 -7.21 19.41
N GLU A 210 7.56 -7.05 19.90
CA GLU A 210 6.77 -8.13 20.54
C GLU A 210 6.59 -9.32 19.62
N LYS A 211 6.29 -9.06 18.36
CA LYS A 211 6.13 -10.10 17.33
C LYS A 211 7.46 -10.60 16.75
N GLY A 212 8.62 -10.09 17.19
CA GLY A 212 9.96 -10.52 16.74
C GLY A 212 10.23 -10.22 15.27
N ALA A 213 9.69 -9.12 14.74
CA ALA A 213 9.94 -8.66 13.37
C ALA A 213 11.12 -7.71 13.25
N MET A 214 11.67 -7.23 14.36
CA MET A 214 12.81 -6.30 14.36
C MET A 214 14.06 -6.90 13.73
N ASP A 215 14.28 -8.23 13.82
CA ASP A 215 15.50 -8.88 13.35
C ASP A 215 15.74 -8.71 11.84
N TYR A 216 14.68 -8.45 11.07
CA TYR A 216 14.73 -8.24 9.62
C TYR A 216 14.12 -6.89 9.20
N THR A 217 13.94 -5.97 10.15
CA THR A 217 13.29 -4.66 9.88
C THR A 217 14.21 -3.51 10.30
N VAL A 218 14.30 -2.49 9.43
CA VAL A 218 14.88 -1.17 9.72
C VAL A 218 13.71 -0.19 9.87
N ILE A 219 13.74 0.65 10.90
CA ILE A 219 12.73 1.69 11.10
C ILE A 219 13.39 3.06 10.97
N MET A 220 12.91 3.86 10.02
CA MET A 220 13.30 5.27 9.86
C MET A 220 12.15 6.16 10.28
N VAL A 221 12.45 7.21 11.04
CA VAL A 221 11.43 8.06 11.67
C VAL A 221 11.76 9.53 11.47
N ALA A 222 10.79 10.28 10.93
CA ALA A 222 10.66 11.71 11.15
C ALA A 222 9.36 11.97 11.91
N GLU A 223 9.46 12.64 13.05
CA GLU A 223 8.31 12.97 13.88
C GLU A 223 7.55 14.17 13.33
N GLY A 224 6.27 14.32 13.70
CA GLY A 224 5.44 15.44 13.24
C GLY A 224 5.82 16.82 13.79
N ASN A 225 6.73 16.87 14.77
CA ASN A 225 7.30 18.08 15.34
C ASN A 225 8.74 18.39 14.85
N ASP A 226 9.29 17.51 14.00
CA ASP A 226 10.61 17.74 13.40
C ASP A 226 10.53 18.85 12.33
N ALA A 227 11.70 19.42 11.99
CA ALA A 227 11.78 20.39 10.91
C ALA A 227 11.23 19.80 9.59
N PRO A 228 10.46 20.59 8.80
CA PRO A 228 9.87 20.09 7.54
C PRO A 228 10.89 19.49 6.57
N GLY A 229 12.13 19.96 6.61
CA GLY A 229 13.25 19.41 5.85
C GLY A 229 13.55 17.95 6.17
N LEU A 230 13.48 17.56 7.44
CA LEU A 230 13.66 16.16 7.86
C LEU A 230 12.53 15.29 7.33
N THR A 231 11.28 15.74 7.45
CA THR A 231 10.12 15.04 6.89
C THR A 231 10.24 14.84 5.37
N TYR A 232 10.75 15.87 4.66
CA TYR A 232 10.96 15.82 3.22
C TYR A 232 12.02 14.78 2.81
N ILE A 233 13.18 14.72 3.47
CA ILE A 233 14.26 13.80 3.07
C ILE A 233 14.03 12.35 3.52
N THR A 234 13.15 12.11 4.50
CA THR A 234 12.93 10.80 5.12
C THR A 234 12.64 9.67 4.13
N PRO A 235 11.68 9.77 3.20
CA PRO A 235 11.41 8.68 2.28
C PRO A 235 12.57 8.41 1.32
N TYR A 236 13.34 9.43 0.93
CA TYR A 236 14.53 9.25 0.07
C TYR A 236 15.65 8.50 0.80
N ALA A 237 15.91 8.88 2.05
CA ALA A 237 16.91 8.21 2.89
C ALA A 237 16.53 6.74 3.14
N ALA A 238 15.25 6.47 3.45
CA ALA A 238 14.74 5.12 3.61
C ALA A 238 14.86 4.29 2.32
N THR A 239 14.61 4.91 1.16
CA THR A 239 14.76 4.25 -0.14
C THR A 239 16.21 3.87 -0.40
N SER A 240 17.19 4.74 -0.08
CA SER A 240 18.62 4.42 -0.27
C SER A 240 19.08 3.27 0.64
N ILE A 241 18.55 3.16 1.85
CA ILE A 241 18.79 1.99 2.70
C ILE A 241 18.19 0.73 2.08
N ALA A 242 16.98 0.81 1.56
CA ALA A 242 16.31 -0.32 0.92
C ALA A 242 17.06 -0.78 -0.36
N GLU A 243 17.52 0.17 -1.19
CA GLU A 243 18.32 -0.12 -2.38
C GLU A 243 19.63 -0.82 -2.06
N TYR A 244 20.31 -0.44 -0.97
CA TYR A 244 21.55 -1.12 -0.55
C TYR A 244 21.33 -2.63 -0.39
N PHE A 245 20.20 -3.06 0.18
CA PHE A 245 19.89 -4.47 0.31
C PHE A 245 19.48 -5.08 -1.03
N MET A 246 18.68 -4.37 -1.83
CA MET A 246 18.28 -4.81 -3.17
C MET A 246 19.48 -5.05 -4.07
N GLU A 247 20.45 -4.13 -4.10
CA GLU A 247 21.69 -4.24 -4.88
C GLU A 247 22.59 -5.40 -4.42
N LYS A 248 22.41 -5.88 -3.18
CA LYS A 248 23.04 -7.11 -2.67
C LYS A 248 22.27 -8.40 -3.01
N GLY A 249 21.30 -8.33 -3.91
CA GLY A 249 20.50 -9.47 -4.33
C GLY A 249 19.44 -9.90 -3.30
N ARG A 250 19.06 -9.02 -2.35
CA ARG A 250 18.03 -9.31 -1.35
C ARG A 250 16.67 -8.80 -1.81
N ASP A 251 15.62 -9.48 -1.40
CA ASP A 251 14.27 -8.96 -1.54
C ASP A 251 13.96 -7.99 -0.40
N VAL A 252 13.40 -6.83 -0.74
CA VAL A 252 13.11 -5.77 0.21
C VAL A 252 11.66 -5.33 0.09
N LEU A 253 11.01 -5.11 1.23
CA LEU A 253 9.71 -4.47 1.35
C LEU A 253 9.87 -3.13 2.05
N ILE A 254 9.56 -2.02 1.37
CA ILE A 254 9.53 -0.69 1.98
C ILE A 254 8.11 -0.18 2.14
N ILE A 255 7.81 0.34 3.33
CA ILE A 255 6.55 0.99 3.67
C ILE A 255 6.80 2.48 3.84
N TYR A 256 6.03 3.35 3.18
CA TYR A 256 6.06 4.81 3.39
C TYR A 256 4.78 5.25 4.11
N ASP A 257 4.86 5.45 5.41
CA ASP A 257 3.70 5.82 6.25
C ASP A 257 3.87 7.23 6.85
N ASN A 258 3.33 8.34 6.25
CA ASN A 258 2.58 8.34 5.02
C ASN A 258 3.09 9.43 4.05
N LEU A 259 2.87 9.26 2.76
CA LEU A 259 3.29 10.23 1.74
C LEU A 259 2.41 11.50 1.69
N THR A 260 1.26 11.53 2.34
CA THR A 260 0.49 12.78 2.50
C THR A 260 1.28 13.79 3.32
N GLN A 261 1.89 13.37 4.43
CA GLN A 261 2.74 14.23 5.27
C GLN A 261 3.99 14.68 4.52
N HIS A 262 4.59 13.81 3.70
CA HIS A 262 5.70 14.18 2.84
C HIS A 262 5.31 15.27 1.83
N ALA A 263 4.16 15.12 1.17
CA ALA A 263 3.65 16.11 0.22
C ALA A 263 3.36 17.46 0.90
N GLU A 264 2.78 17.43 2.10
CA GLU A 264 2.49 18.63 2.90
C GLU A 264 3.78 19.35 3.30
N ALA A 265 4.80 18.63 3.77
CA ALA A 265 6.11 19.19 4.09
C ALA A 265 6.76 19.85 2.85
N TYR A 266 6.70 19.18 1.68
CA TYR A 266 7.22 19.74 0.44
C TYR A 266 6.46 20.99 0.00
N ARG A 267 5.13 21.01 0.15
CA ARG A 267 4.29 22.21 -0.10
C ARG A 267 4.71 23.37 0.80
N GLU A 268 4.89 23.13 2.09
CA GLU A 268 5.32 24.12 3.06
C GLU A 268 6.69 24.72 2.69
N LEU A 269 7.69 23.86 2.47
CA LEU A 269 9.03 24.29 2.07
C LEU A 269 9.02 25.11 0.76
N SER A 270 8.26 24.67 -0.23
CA SER A 270 8.15 25.35 -1.52
C SER A 270 7.52 26.74 -1.40
N LEU A 271 6.48 26.87 -0.58
CA LEU A 271 5.83 28.17 -0.32
C LEU A 271 6.76 29.11 0.44
N LEU A 272 7.48 28.63 1.44
CA LEU A 272 8.46 29.40 2.19
C LEU A 272 9.63 29.87 1.30
N LEU A 273 10.07 29.01 0.37
CA LEU A 273 11.06 29.35 -0.66
C LEU A 273 10.48 30.20 -1.82
N ARG A 274 9.23 30.64 -1.73
CA ARG A 274 8.52 31.45 -2.72
C ARG A 274 8.42 30.85 -4.11
N ARG A 275 8.39 29.51 -4.21
CA ARG A 275 8.08 28.84 -5.47
C ARG A 275 6.60 29.03 -5.83
N PRO A 276 6.27 29.22 -7.12
CA PRO A 276 4.89 29.45 -7.52
C PRO A 276 4.01 28.23 -7.22
N PRO A 277 2.89 28.40 -6.50
CA PRO A 277 1.95 27.33 -6.21
C PRO A 277 1.11 26.94 -7.43
N GLY A 278 0.82 25.64 -7.56
CA GLY A 278 -0.12 25.08 -8.52
C GLY A 278 -1.45 24.64 -7.85
N ARG A 279 -2.00 23.52 -8.31
CA ARG A 279 -3.25 22.95 -7.79
C ARG A 279 -3.12 22.61 -6.30
N GLU A 280 -4.12 22.98 -5.50
CA GLU A 280 -4.16 22.78 -4.04
C GLU A 280 -2.93 23.34 -3.30
N ALA A 281 -2.35 24.42 -3.87
CA ALA A 281 -1.12 25.07 -3.41
C ALA A 281 0.14 24.18 -3.42
N PHE A 282 0.11 23.00 -4.02
CA PHE A 282 1.30 22.21 -4.25
C PHE A 282 2.14 22.80 -5.39
N PRO A 283 3.47 22.70 -5.33
CA PRO A 283 4.32 23.12 -6.44
C PRO A 283 4.13 22.20 -7.66
N GLY A 284 4.38 22.72 -8.85
CA GLY A 284 4.12 22.01 -10.11
C GLY A 284 4.90 20.72 -10.31
N ASP A 285 6.01 20.55 -9.60
CA ASP A 285 6.90 19.40 -9.66
C ASP A 285 6.58 18.29 -8.64
N ILE A 286 5.50 18.40 -7.83
CA ILE A 286 5.13 17.40 -6.82
C ILE A 286 4.98 15.99 -7.40
N PHE A 287 4.47 15.87 -8.64
CA PHE A 287 4.40 14.59 -9.34
C PHE A 287 5.80 13.99 -9.55
N TYR A 288 6.75 14.80 -9.99
CA TYR A 288 8.13 14.36 -10.20
C TYR A 288 8.80 13.94 -8.89
N ILE A 289 8.56 14.66 -7.80
CA ILE A 289 9.09 14.35 -6.47
C ILE A 289 8.71 12.92 -6.03
N HIS A 290 7.44 12.54 -6.18
CA HIS A 290 6.98 11.20 -5.85
C HIS A 290 7.42 10.15 -6.89
N SER A 291 7.35 10.47 -8.18
CA SER A 291 7.66 9.50 -9.23
C SER A 291 9.14 9.09 -9.22
N ARG A 292 10.08 10.06 -9.09
CA ARG A 292 11.51 9.75 -9.05
C ARG A 292 11.91 8.85 -7.87
N MET A 293 11.21 8.98 -6.74
CA MET A 293 11.42 8.13 -5.57
C MET A 293 10.82 6.74 -5.78
N LEU A 294 9.55 6.65 -6.20
CA LEU A 294 8.85 5.37 -6.35
C LEU A 294 9.37 4.55 -7.54
N GLU A 295 9.90 5.18 -8.59
CA GLU A 295 10.53 4.48 -9.71
C GLU A 295 11.80 3.72 -9.34
N ARG A 296 12.40 3.99 -8.17
CA ARG A 296 13.52 3.24 -7.61
C ARG A 296 13.10 1.84 -7.13
N ALA A 297 11.80 1.65 -6.82
CA ALA A 297 11.24 0.34 -6.51
C ALA A 297 11.08 -0.48 -7.81
N THR A 298 11.71 -1.66 -7.86
CA THR A 298 11.76 -2.52 -9.03
C THR A 298 12.25 -3.93 -8.68
N HIS A 299 12.19 -4.84 -9.65
CA HIS A 299 12.91 -6.10 -9.63
C HIS A 299 14.13 -6.00 -10.55
N LEU A 300 15.32 -6.20 -10.00
CA LEU A 300 16.56 -6.15 -10.76
C LEU A 300 16.79 -7.44 -11.55
N SER A 301 17.41 -7.31 -12.70
CA SER A 301 17.85 -8.45 -13.51
C SER A 301 18.87 -9.31 -12.77
N GLN A 302 19.00 -10.58 -13.17
CA GLN A 302 19.97 -11.51 -12.58
C GLN A 302 21.42 -10.99 -12.74
N GLU A 303 21.70 -10.26 -13.81
CA GLU A 303 23.02 -9.63 -14.05
C GLU A 303 23.32 -8.53 -13.01
N ARG A 304 22.29 -7.94 -12.44
CA ARG A 304 22.38 -6.92 -11.37
C ARG A 304 22.17 -7.50 -9.97
N GLY A 305 22.15 -8.84 -9.84
CA GLY A 305 22.03 -9.53 -8.57
C GLY A 305 20.65 -10.09 -8.26
N GLY A 306 19.63 -9.83 -9.06
CA GLY A 306 18.28 -10.41 -8.95
C GLY A 306 17.49 -9.98 -7.70
N GLY A 307 17.90 -8.93 -6.99
CA GLY A 307 17.19 -8.40 -5.84
C GLY A 307 15.95 -7.61 -6.23
N SER A 308 15.01 -7.46 -5.31
CA SER A 308 13.78 -6.69 -5.53
C SER A 308 13.52 -5.67 -4.43
N LEU A 309 12.91 -4.56 -4.80
CA LEU A 309 12.39 -3.55 -3.88
C LEU A 309 10.90 -3.34 -4.14
N THR A 310 10.06 -3.87 -3.26
CA THR A 310 8.61 -3.69 -3.30
C THR A 310 8.22 -2.51 -2.43
N ALA A 311 7.44 -1.57 -2.98
CA ALA A 311 7.01 -0.38 -2.28
C ALA A 311 5.51 -0.40 -1.95
N LEU A 312 5.19 -0.14 -0.69
CA LEU A 312 3.82 0.09 -0.22
C LEU A 312 3.70 1.53 0.31
N PRO A 313 3.51 2.52 -0.58
CA PRO A 313 3.19 3.87 -0.15
C PRO A 313 1.79 3.92 0.46
N ILE A 314 1.68 4.65 1.56
CA ILE A 314 0.41 4.92 2.25
C ILE A 314 0.07 6.38 2.06
N ILE A 315 -1.20 6.67 1.73
CA ILE A 315 -1.76 8.02 1.72
C ILE A 315 -3.08 8.10 2.47
N GLU A 316 -3.39 9.28 2.94
CA GLU A 316 -4.67 9.61 3.53
C GLU A 316 -5.57 10.31 2.51
N THR A 317 -6.83 9.87 2.45
CA THR A 317 -7.90 10.59 1.74
C THR A 317 -8.75 11.34 2.76
N GLU A 318 -9.41 12.39 2.31
CA GLU A 318 -10.41 13.12 3.08
C GLU A 318 -11.79 12.87 2.47
N ALA A 319 -12.74 12.48 3.31
CA ALA A 319 -14.12 12.19 2.89
C ALA A 319 -14.22 11.23 1.68
N GLN A 320 -13.32 10.26 1.59
CA GLN A 320 -13.23 9.26 0.51
C GLN A 320 -12.93 9.87 -0.88
N ASP A 321 -12.42 11.10 -0.95
CA ASP A 321 -12.09 11.75 -2.22
C ASP A 321 -10.77 11.21 -2.80
N ILE A 322 -10.89 10.28 -3.74
CA ILE A 322 -9.76 9.74 -4.50
C ILE A 322 -9.39 10.63 -5.70
N SER A 323 -10.18 11.67 -6.00
CA SER A 323 -9.95 12.60 -7.10
C SER A 323 -9.12 13.82 -6.69
N ALA A 324 -8.78 13.96 -5.41
CA ALA A 324 -7.86 14.97 -4.90
C ALA A 324 -6.47 14.84 -5.56
N TYR A 325 -5.68 15.89 -5.49
CA TYR A 325 -4.46 16.01 -6.31
C TYR A 325 -3.41 14.94 -5.98
N ILE A 326 -3.09 14.73 -4.71
CA ILE A 326 -2.06 13.74 -4.29
C ILE A 326 -2.52 12.29 -4.54
N PRO A 327 -3.75 11.87 -4.17
CA PRO A 327 -4.26 10.54 -4.52
C PRO A 327 -4.19 10.25 -6.02
N THR A 328 -4.67 11.16 -6.86
CA THR A 328 -4.66 11.00 -8.33
C THR A 328 -3.23 10.80 -8.88
N ASN A 329 -2.27 11.60 -8.39
CA ASN A 329 -0.87 11.49 -8.80
C ASN A 329 -0.29 10.11 -8.42
N LEU A 330 -0.47 9.67 -7.17
CA LEU A 330 0.10 8.42 -6.70
C LEU A 330 -0.57 7.19 -7.31
N ILE A 331 -1.88 7.21 -7.57
CA ILE A 331 -2.57 6.16 -8.34
C ILE A 331 -1.97 6.02 -9.75
N SER A 332 -1.54 7.12 -10.37
CA SER A 332 -0.95 7.05 -11.71
C SER A 332 0.52 6.59 -11.70
N ILE A 333 1.28 6.88 -10.64
CA ILE A 333 2.69 6.47 -10.47
C ILE A 333 2.82 4.99 -10.09
N THR A 334 1.88 4.47 -9.30
CA THR A 334 1.93 3.10 -8.76
C THR A 334 1.35 2.06 -9.71
N ASP A 335 1.68 0.79 -9.49
CA ASP A 335 1.23 -0.35 -10.30
C ASP A 335 -0.11 -0.92 -9.81
N GLY A 336 -0.78 -0.24 -8.92
CA GLY A 336 -2.09 -0.58 -8.38
C GLY A 336 -2.39 0.14 -7.08
N GLN A 337 -3.59 -0.09 -6.55
CA GLN A 337 -4.02 0.49 -5.27
C GLN A 337 -4.91 -0.46 -4.48
N ILE A 338 -4.75 -0.43 -3.16
CA ILE A 338 -5.63 -1.04 -2.16
C ILE A 338 -6.42 0.09 -1.50
N TYR A 339 -7.71 0.16 -1.78
CA TYR A 339 -8.60 1.16 -1.21
C TYR A 339 -9.28 0.64 0.06
N LEU A 340 -9.17 1.38 1.17
CA LEU A 340 -9.87 1.06 2.42
C LEU A 340 -11.10 1.94 2.59
N SER A 341 -12.24 1.27 2.76
CA SER A 341 -13.54 1.90 2.90
C SER A 341 -13.90 2.17 4.36
N PRO A 342 -14.16 3.42 4.76
CA PRO A 342 -14.67 3.72 6.10
C PRO A 342 -15.97 2.99 6.42
N ALA A 343 -16.87 2.82 5.44
CA ALA A 343 -18.12 2.12 5.61
C ALA A 343 -17.93 0.63 5.97
N LEU A 344 -16.93 -0.05 5.36
CA LEU A 344 -16.60 -1.42 5.73
C LEU A 344 -15.96 -1.49 7.11
N PHE A 345 -15.13 -0.51 7.46
CA PHE A 345 -14.52 -0.41 8.78
C PHE A 345 -15.58 -0.25 9.89
N GLU A 346 -16.54 0.65 9.71
CA GLU A 346 -17.67 0.86 10.64
C GLU A 346 -18.56 -0.39 10.81
N LEU A 347 -18.69 -1.20 9.76
CA LEU A 347 -19.37 -2.50 9.81
C LEU A 347 -18.55 -3.60 10.48
N GLY A 348 -17.35 -3.31 10.98
CA GLY A 348 -16.45 -4.30 11.60
C GLY A 348 -15.95 -5.35 10.60
N ILE A 349 -15.81 -4.97 9.32
CA ILE A 349 -15.23 -5.82 8.28
C ILE A 349 -13.76 -5.44 8.17
N LEU A 350 -12.88 -6.27 8.72
CA LEU A 350 -11.44 -6.05 8.75
C LEU A 350 -10.72 -7.18 8.01
N PRO A 351 -9.66 -6.86 7.20
CA PRO A 351 -9.31 -5.51 6.79
C PRO A 351 -10.40 -4.88 5.91
N ALA A 352 -10.58 -3.56 6.02
CA ALA A 352 -11.68 -2.83 5.39
C ALA A 352 -11.43 -2.56 3.88
N VAL A 353 -10.91 -3.55 3.17
CA VAL A 353 -10.53 -3.47 1.75
C VAL A 353 -11.78 -3.51 0.87
N ASP A 354 -11.99 -2.46 0.10
CA ASP A 354 -12.99 -2.39 -0.98
C ASP A 354 -12.39 -3.06 -2.23
N VAL A 355 -12.83 -4.28 -2.52
CA VAL A 355 -12.29 -5.08 -3.63
C VAL A 355 -12.67 -4.49 -4.99
N GLY A 356 -13.83 -3.82 -5.08
CA GLY A 356 -14.31 -3.19 -6.30
C GLY A 356 -13.46 -1.99 -6.75
N LYS A 357 -12.95 -1.20 -5.78
CA LYS A 357 -12.10 -0.04 -6.02
C LYS A 357 -10.60 -0.35 -6.00
N SER A 358 -10.23 -1.55 -5.57
CA SER A 358 -8.83 -1.98 -5.47
C SER A 358 -8.39 -2.70 -6.73
N VAL A 359 -7.19 -2.38 -7.20
CA VAL A 359 -6.64 -2.90 -8.45
C VAL A 359 -5.17 -3.23 -8.29
N SER A 360 -4.74 -4.41 -8.74
CA SER A 360 -3.33 -4.72 -9.01
C SER A 360 -3.15 -4.84 -10.53
N ARG A 361 -2.28 -4.01 -11.12
CA ARG A 361 -1.99 -4.03 -12.57
C ARG A 361 -1.06 -5.16 -12.96
N VAL A 362 -0.27 -5.67 -12.03
CA VAL A 362 0.54 -6.90 -12.20
C VAL A 362 -0.36 -8.13 -12.15
N GLY A 363 -1.29 -8.16 -11.22
CA GLY A 363 -2.36 -9.14 -11.14
C GLY A 363 -1.86 -10.58 -11.09
N GLY A 364 -2.47 -11.44 -11.93
CA GLY A 364 -2.19 -12.88 -11.94
C GLY A 364 -0.77 -13.28 -12.34
N GLU A 365 0.04 -12.40 -12.94
CA GLU A 365 1.44 -12.72 -13.30
C GLU A 365 2.30 -12.93 -12.06
N ALA A 366 2.11 -12.10 -11.04
CA ALA A 366 2.77 -12.24 -9.74
C ALA A 366 1.96 -13.04 -8.72
N GLN A 367 1.10 -13.96 -9.17
CA GLN A 367 0.27 -14.79 -8.29
C GLN A 367 0.61 -16.26 -8.44
N ARG A 368 0.65 -16.99 -7.32
CA ARG A 368 0.85 -18.45 -7.35
C ARG A 368 -0.30 -19.14 -8.10
N ALA A 369 0.01 -20.20 -8.81
CA ALA A 369 -0.97 -20.93 -9.61
C ALA A 369 -2.17 -21.44 -8.79
N ALA A 370 -1.94 -21.79 -7.52
CA ALA A 370 -2.99 -22.22 -6.61
C ALA A 370 -4.04 -21.11 -6.35
N TYR A 371 -3.61 -19.86 -6.20
CA TYR A 371 -4.54 -18.72 -6.06
C TYR A 371 -5.23 -18.42 -7.39
N ARG A 372 -4.49 -18.39 -8.51
CA ARG A 372 -5.08 -18.13 -9.84
C ARG A 372 -6.23 -19.09 -10.18
N ALA A 373 -6.14 -20.33 -9.69
CA ALA A 373 -7.15 -21.35 -9.92
C ALA A 373 -8.51 -21.05 -9.27
N VAL A 374 -8.56 -20.14 -8.28
CA VAL A 374 -9.76 -19.85 -7.48
C VAL A 374 -10.10 -18.35 -7.44
N ALA A 375 -9.12 -17.47 -7.63
CA ALA A 375 -9.28 -16.04 -7.42
C ALA A 375 -10.23 -15.38 -8.42
N GLY A 376 -10.24 -15.82 -9.68
CA GLY A 376 -11.09 -15.24 -10.73
C GLY A 376 -12.58 -15.37 -10.43
N ASP A 377 -13.01 -16.57 -10.10
CA ASP A 377 -14.41 -16.86 -9.78
C ASP A 377 -14.86 -16.15 -8.51
N LEU A 378 -14.00 -16.13 -7.48
CA LEU A 378 -14.28 -15.44 -6.22
C LEU A 378 -14.36 -13.92 -6.39
N LYS A 379 -13.46 -13.31 -7.17
CA LYS A 379 -13.48 -11.88 -7.44
C LYS A 379 -14.77 -11.47 -8.17
N LEU A 380 -15.18 -12.26 -9.15
CA LEU A 380 -16.43 -12.04 -9.89
C LEU A 380 -17.64 -12.17 -8.98
N ALA A 381 -17.72 -13.25 -8.19
CA ALA A 381 -18.82 -13.49 -7.26
C ALA A 381 -18.92 -12.38 -6.21
N TYR A 382 -17.76 -11.91 -5.70
CA TYR A 382 -17.73 -10.85 -4.72
C TYR A 382 -18.15 -9.49 -5.30
N ALA A 383 -17.71 -9.15 -6.51
CA ALA A 383 -18.11 -7.93 -7.22
C ALA A 383 -19.62 -7.91 -7.49
N GLN A 384 -20.18 -9.02 -7.98
CA GLN A 384 -21.64 -9.17 -8.18
C GLN A 384 -22.42 -8.99 -6.85
N PHE A 385 -21.89 -9.55 -5.78
CA PHE A 385 -22.48 -9.39 -4.46
C PHE A 385 -22.49 -7.92 -4.00
N GLU A 386 -21.39 -7.18 -4.11
CA GLU A 386 -21.30 -5.78 -3.70
C GLU A 386 -22.30 -4.90 -4.46
N GLU A 387 -22.44 -5.12 -5.76
CA GLU A 387 -23.42 -4.43 -6.60
C GLU A 387 -24.85 -4.71 -6.13
N LEU A 388 -25.20 -5.99 -5.97
CA LEU A 388 -26.55 -6.42 -5.56
C LEU A 388 -26.88 -6.05 -4.11
N GLU A 389 -25.91 -6.09 -3.20
CA GLU A 389 -26.13 -5.66 -1.81
C GLU A 389 -26.49 -4.18 -1.73
N THR A 390 -25.90 -3.34 -2.58
CA THR A 390 -26.24 -1.93 -2.69
C THR A 390 -27.69 -1.74 -3.13
N PHE A 391 -28.13 -2.47 -4.16
CA PHE A 391 -29.52 -2.46 -4.60
C PHE A 391 -30.50 -2.98 -3.55
N ALA A 392 -30.13 -4.02 -2.81
CA ALA A 392 -30.97 -4.61 -1.76
C ALA A 392 -31.27 -3.61 -0.63
N ARG A 393 -30.34 -2.73 -0.29
CA ARG A 393 -30.51 -1.69 0.73
C ARG A 393 -31.59 -0.66 0.36
N PHE A 394 -31.86 -0.45 -0.92
CA PHE A 394 -32.90 0.46 -1.40
C PHE A 394 -34.31 -0.15 -1.44
N GLY A 395 -34.53 -1.32 -0.84
CA GLY A 395 -35.85 -1.93 -0.68
C GLY A 395 -36.42 -2.62 -1.93
N ALA A 396 -35.57 -2.97 -2.89
CA ALA A 396 -35.97 -3.73 -4.08
C ALA A 396 -36.48 -5.13 -3.70
N ARG A 397 -37.56 -5.60 -4.36
CA ARG A 397 -37.98 -6.99 -4.24
C ARG A 397 -36.94 -7.88 -4.91
N LEU A 398 -36.23 -8.66 -4.10
CA LEU A 398 -35.22 -9.60 -4.57
C LEU A 398 -35.91 -10.90 -5.02
N ASP A 399 -35.58 -11.37 -6.21
CA ASP A 399 -35.87 -12.72 -6.63
C ASP A 399 -35.00 -13.75 -5.90
N ASP A 400 -35.37 -15.02 -5.94
CA ASP A 400 -34.67 -16.08 -5.19
C ASP A 400 -33.23 -16.29 -5.64
N ASN A 401 -32.92 -15.97 -6.90
CA ASN A 401 -31.57 -16.10 -7.45
C ASN A 401 -30.65 -14.99 -6.90
N THR A 402 -31.12 -13.75 -6.94
CA THR A 402 -30.42 -12.59 -6.37
C THR A 402 -30.18 -12.76 -4.86
N ARG A 403 -31.16 -13.34 -4.13
CA ARG A 403 -31.01 -13.65 -2.71
C ARG A 403 -29.88 -14.64 -2.46
N LYS A 404 -29.78 -15.71 -3.25
CA LYS A 404 -28.69 -16.70 -3.15
C LYS A 404 -27.32 -16.07 -3.41
N ILE A 405 -27.21 -15.20 -4.43
CA ILE A 405 -25.94 -14.50 -4.72
C ILE A 405 -25.53 -13.62 -3.54
N ILE A 406 -26.47 -12.90 -2.94
CA ILE A 406 -26.20 -12.06 -1.77
C ILE A 406 -25.79 -12.91 -0.56
N GLU A 407 -26.45 -14.03 -0.31
CA GLU A 407 -26.09 -14.94 0.78
C GLU A 407 -24.69 -15.53 0.59
N HIS A 408 -24.38 -16.00 -0.62
CA HIS A 408 -23.05 -16.51 -0.96
C HIS A 408 -21.97 -15.43 -0.79
N GLY A 409 -22.19 -14.23 -1.30
CA GLY A 409 -21.27 -13.11 -1.14
C GLY A 409 -21.03 -12.69 0.32
N ARG A 410 -22.06 -12.74 1.17
CA ARG A 410 -21.92 -12.51 2.61
C ARG A 410 -21.02 -13.55 3.27
N LYS A 411 -21.10 -14.82 2.82
CA LYS A 411 -20.23 -15.91 3.31
C LYS A 411 -18.79 -15.73 2.83
N ILE A 412 -18.57 -15.32 1.58
CA ILE A 412 -17.25 -14.94 1.08
C ILE A 412 -16.67 -13.82 1.97
N ARG A 413 -17.42 -12.74 2.18
CA ARG A 413 -17.02 -11.62 3.03
C ARG A 413 -16.68 -12.06 4.45
N ALA A 414 -17.47 -12.94 5.05
CA ALA A 414 -17.23 -13.44 6.40
C ALA A 414 -15.93 -14.27 6.49
N CYS A 415 -15.62 -15.09 5.48
CA CYS A 415 -14.38 -15.85 5.41
C CYS A 415 -13.14 -14.97 5.17
N LEU A 416 -13.29 -13.86 4.45
CA LEU A 416 -12.19 -12.91 4.19
C LEU A 416 -11.87 -12.02 5.38
N LYS A 417 -12.71 -11.98 6.42
CA LYS A 417 -12.41 -11.27 7.66
C LYS A 417 -11.19 -11.86 8.35
N GLN A 418 -10.30 -10.97 8.78
CA GLN A 418 -9.05 -11.34 9.43
C GLN A 418 -8.71 -10.30 10.49
N PRO A 419 -8.41 -10.71 11.75
CA PRO A 419 -7.97 -9.78 12.77
C PRO A 419 -6.56 -9.25 12.47
N GLU A 420 -6.25 -8.08 13.00
CA GLU A 420 -4.90 -7.49 12.93
C GLU A 420 -3.86 -8.39 13.60
N PHE A 421 -2.62 -8.35 13.12
CA PHE A 421 -1.48 -9.12 13.63
C PHE A 421 -1.65 -10.64 13.58
N ALA A 422 -2.46 -11.13 12.66
CA ALA A 422 -2.73 -12.56 12.47
C ALA A 422 -2.59 -12.97 11.00
N PRO A 423 -1.40 -12.87 10.39
CA PRO A 423 -1.18 -13.28 9.01
C PRO A 423 -1.46 -14.78 8.84
N ILE A 424 -2.16 -15.13 7.76
CA ILE A 424 -2.57 -16.51 7.45
C ILE A 424 -1.59 -17.14 6.45
N ALA A 425 -1.11 -18.35 6.76
CA ALA A 425 -0.22 -19.08 5.86
C ALA A 425 -0.93 -19.50 4.56
N VAL A 426 -0.16 -19.59 3.47
CA VAL A 426 -0.66 -19.91 2.12
C VAL A 426 -1.53 -21.17 2.06
N PRO A 427 -1.17 -22.33 2.68
CA PRO A 427 -2.02 -23.53 2.65
C PRO A 427 -3.39 -23.31 3.29
N ALA A 428 -3.45 -22.54 4.39
CA ALA A 428 -4.70 -22.24 5.08
C ALA A 428 -5.58 -21.30 4.24
N GLN A 429 -4.99 -20.27 3.61
CA GLN A 429 -5.71 -19.40 2.69
C GLN A 429 -6.32 -20.19 1.52
N ILE A 430 -5.51 -21.00 0.83
CA ILE A 430 -5.95 -21.81 -0.32
C ILE A 430 -7.07 -22.78 0.07
N THR A 431 -7.00 -23.38 1.27
CA THR A 431 -8.03 -24.30 1.76
C THR A 431 -9.38 -23.59 1.90
N VAL A 432 -9.40 -22.41 2.51
CA VAL A 432 -10.62 -21.60 2.64
C VAL A 432 -11.15 -21.18 1.27
N LEU A 433 -10.28 -20.71 0.37
CA LEU A 433 -10.67 -20.25 -0.96
C LEU A 433 -11.25 -21.38 -1.82
N LEU A 434 -10.66 -22.60 -1.77
CA LEU A 434 -11.20 -23.80 -2.42
C LEU A 434 -12.54 -24.23 -1.82
N ALA A 435 -12.70 -24.14 -0.49
CA ALA A 435 -13.96 -24.45 0.16
C ALA A 435 -15.08 -23.46 -0.25
N LEU A 436 -14.76 -22.17 -0.41
CA LEU A 436 -15.68 -21.16 -0.92
C LEU A 436 -16.08 -21.44 -2.37
N THR A 437 -15.11 -21.68 -3.25
CA THR A 437 -15.36 -22.01 -4.66
C THR A 437 -16.17 -23.31 -4.83
N ALA A 438 -16.00 -24.28 -3.92
CA ALA A 438 -16.78 -25.52 -3.89
C ALA A 438 -18.14 -25.38 -3.17
N ASN A 439 -18.55 -24.18 -2.79
CA ASN A 439 -19.82 -23.85 -2.12
C ASN A 439 -20.03 -24.60 -0.79
N LEU A 440 -18.95 -25.03 -0.10
CA LEU A 440 -19.06 -25.82 1.13
C LEU A 440 -19.62 -25.03 2.30
N PHE A 441 -19.51 -23.71 2.27
CA PHE A 441 -20.06 -22.82 3.30
C PHE A 441 -21.55 -22.49 3.11
N ASP A 442 -22.17 -22.87 1.97
CA ASP A 442 -23.56 -22.47 1.67
C ASP A 442 -24.58 -22.98 2.68
N SER A 443 -24.30 -24.13 3.31
CA SER A 443 -25.16 -24.68 4.35
C SER A 443 -24.86 -24.15 5.77
N VAL A 444 -23.77 -23.39 5.96
CA VAL A 444 -23.35 -22.89 7.27
C VAL A 444 -24.13 -21.60 7.61
N PRO A 445 -24.74 -21.51 8.81
CA PRO A 445 -25.37 -20.26 9.28
C PRO A 445 -24.36 -19.11 9.37
N LEU A 446 -24.81 -17.88 9.04
CA LEU A 446 -23.93 -16.71 8.99
C LEU A 446 -23.25 -16.41 10.34
N GLU A 447 -23.93 -16.66 11.45
CA GLU A 447 -23.42 -16.48 12.82
C GLU A 447 -22.26 -17.43 13.15
N GLN A 448 -22.18 -18.58 12.50
CA GLN A 448 -21.14 -19.60 12.72
C GLN A 448 -19.99 -19.51 11.70
N MET A 449 -20.04 -18.55 10.77
CA MET A 449 -19.05 -18.45 9.69
C MET A 449 -17.62 -18.19 10.19
N THR A 450 -17.45 -17.45 11.28
CA THR A 450 -16.14 -17.18 11.88
C THR A 450 -15.52 -18.47 12.40
N ASP A 451 -16.28 -19.27 13.16
CA ASP A 451 -15.80 -20.52 13.73
C ASP A 451 -15.58 -21.59 12.64
N ALA A 452 -16.49 -21.66 11.67
CA ALA A 452 -16.36 -22.55 10.53
C ALA A 452 -15.11 -22.21 9.67
N GLY A 453 -14.87 -20.93 9.43
CA GLY A 453 -13.67 -20.45 8.74
C GLY A 453 -12.38 -20.77 9.51
N HIS A 454 -12.41 -20.66 10.84
CA HIS A 454 -11.29 -21.05 11.71
C HIS A 454 -11.02 -22.54 11.64
N ALA A 455 -12.05 -23.37 11.76
CA ALA A 455 -11.93 -24.83 11.66
C ALA A 455 -11.33 -25.29 10.32
N VAL A 456 -11.72 -24.65 9.21
CA VAL A 456 -11.15 -24.93 7.88
C VAL A 456 -9.68 -24.52 7.80
N ARG A 457 -9.30 -23.39 8.40
CA ARG A 457 -7.90 -22.93 8.46
C ARG A 457 -7.03 -23.88 9.29
N GLU A 458 -7.52 -24.34 10.43
CA GLU A 458 -6.81 -25.32 11.26
C GLU A 458 -6.67 -26.68 10.55
N ALA A 459 -7.72 -27.12 9.85
CA ALA A 459 -7.69 -28.38 9.09
C ALA A 459 -6.63 -28.35 7.96
N ALA A 460 -6.21 -27.19 7.49
CA ALA A 460 -5.12 -27.06 6.52
C ALA A 460 -3.79 -27.67 7.02
N ALA A 461 -3.57 -27.75 8.32
CA ALA A 461 -2.40 -28.42 8.90
C ALA A 461 -2.37 -29.94 8.62
N THR A 462 -3.51 -30.55 8.27
CA THR A 462 -3.62 -31.97 7.92
C THR A 462 -3.40 -32.26 6.43
N ILE A 463 -3.13 -31.23 5.62
CA ILE A 463 -2.82 -31.39 4.20
C ILE A 463 -1.48 -32.13 4.07
N PRO A 464 -1.37 -33.16 3.21
CA PRO A 464 -0.11 -33.82 2.97
C PRO A 464 0.99 -32.85 2.55
N ALA A 465 2.18 -33.01 3.10
CA ALA A 465 3.31 -32.10 2.86
C ALA A 465 3.62 -31.91 1.37
N GLU A 466 3.47 -32.99 0.57
CA GLU A 466 3.67 -32.94 -0.88
C GLU A 466 2.64 -32.03 -1.60
N VAL A 467 1.37 -32.07 -1.18
CA VAL A 467 0.31 -31.19 -1.72
C VAL A 467 0.56 -29.75 -1.32
N SER A 468 0.93 -29.52 -0.05
CA SER A 468 1.27 -28.18 0.45
C SER A 468 2.47 -27.59 -0.30
N ALA A 469 3.52 -28.36 -0.56
CA ALA A 469 4.68 -27.90 -1.35
C ALA A 469 4.29 -27.54 -2.79
N ARG A 470 3.34 -28.24 -3.41
CA ARG A 470 2.84 -27.91 -4.75
C ARG A 470 2.07 -26.58 -4.81
N PHE A 471 1.50 -26.09 -3.72
CA PHE A 471 0.91 -24.75 -3.71
C PHE A 471 1.95 -23.64 -3.97
N GLU A 472 3.21 -23.92 -3.65
CA GLU A 472 4.29 -22.97 -3.84
C GLU A 472 5.01 -23.13 -5.19
N THR A 473 5.15 -24.37 -5.67
CA THR A 473 6.06 -24.70 -6.77
C THR A 473 5.36 -25.09 -8.07
N ALA A 474 4.11 -25.56 -8.02
CA ALA A 474 3.43 -26.07 -9.20
C ALA A 474 2.96 -24.96 -10.14
N ALA A 475 3.15 -25.14 -11.44
CA ALA A 475 2.63 -24.24 -12.47
C ALA A 475 1.09 -24.26 -12.60
N LYS A 476 0.45 -25.37 -12.16
CA LYS A 476 -1.01 -25.53 -12.13
C LYS A 476 -1.39 -26.46 -10.96
N LEU A 477 -2.43 -26.12 -10.24
CA LEU A 477 -3.01 -26.99 -9.22
C LEU A 477 -3.77 -28.14 -9.89
N SER A 478 -3.39 -29.39 -9.56
CA SER A 478 -4.05 -30.58 -10.10
C SER A 478 -5.47 -30.75 -9.53
N ASP A 479 -6.34 -31.42 -10.27
CA ASP A 479 -7.71 -31.67 -9.79
C ASP A 479 -7.72 -32.66 -8.62
N GLU A 480 -6.74 -33.57 -8.53
CA GLU A 480 -6.56 -34.48 -7.38
C GLU A 480 -6.20 -33.70 -6.11
N ASP A 481 -5.29 -32.72 -6.21
CA ASP A 481 -4.93 -31.83 -5.10
C ASP A 481 -6.14 -31.02 -4.64
N LYS A 482 -6.89 -30.42 -5.58
CA LYS A 482 -8.12 -29.70 -5.26
C LYS A 482 -9.12 -30.59 -4.52
N GLN A 483 -9.37 -31.80 -5.03
CA GLN A 483 -10.30 -32.74 -4.40
C GLN A 483 -9.84 -33.14 -2.99
N THR A 484 -8.54 -33.37 -2.80
CA THR A 484 -7.96 -33.69 -1.50
C THR A 484 -8.20 -32.57 -0.49
N VAL A 485 -7.92 -31.33 -0.88
CA VAL A 485 -8.12 -30.15 -0.02
C VAL A 485 -9.60 -29.90 0.26
N VAL A 486 -10.46 -29.99 -0.76
CA VAL A 486 -11.91 -29.86 -0.62
C VAL A 486 -12.49 -30.93 0.31
N LYS A 487 -11.97 -32.17 0.28
CA LYS A 487 -12.37 -33.24 1.21
C LYS A 487 -11.98 -32.91 2.65
N ILE A 488 -10.78 -32.39 2.88
CA ILE A 488 -10.32 -31.95 4.20
C ILE A 488 -11.21 -30.82 4.72
N ALA A 489 -11.45 -29.80 3.90
CA ALA A 489 -12.34 -28.69 4.26
C ALA A 489 -13.78 -29.14 4.57
N ARG A 490 -14.32 -30.05 3.76
CA ARG A 490 -15.65 -30.63 3.98
C ARG A 490 -15.76 -31.35 5.32
N ASN A 491 -14.75 -32.13 5.67
CA ASN A 491 -14.72 -32.82 6.97
C ASN A 491 -14.68 -31.85 8.14
N ALA A 492 -13.94 -30.74 8.01
CA ALA A 492 -13.87 -29.69 9.03
C ALA A 492 -15.23 -28.97 9.22
N LEU A 493 -16.04 -28.89 8.15
CA LEU A 493 -17.34 -28.22 8.19
C LEU A 493 -18.51 -29.10 8.66
N VAL A 494 -18.31 -30.41 8.88
CA VAL A 494 -19.38 -31.31 9.35
C VAL A 494 -20.07 -30.81 10.63
N PRO A 495 -19.36 -30.29 11.66
CA PRO A 495 -20.01 -29.81 12.88
C PRO A 495 -20.92 -28.61 12.69
N PHE A 496 -20.73 -27.83 11.62
CA PHE A 496 -21.43 -26.58 11.32
C PHE A 496 -22.58 -26.76 10.33
N GLN A 497 -22.80 -27.98 9.83
CA GLN A 497 -23.94 -28.25 8.95
C GLN A 497 -25.22 -28.38 9.78
N PRO A 498 -26.37 -27.89 9.30
CA PRO A 498 -27.63 -28.08 9.97
C PRO A 498 -27.91 -29.59 10.14
N LYS A 499 -28.16 -30.02 11.36
CA LYS A 499 -28.54 -31.41 11.60
C LYS A 499 -29.79 -31.68 10.77
N PRO A 500 -29.84 -32.81 10.01
CA PRO A 500 -31.03 -33.16 9.28
C PRO A 500 -32.22 -33.23 10.29
N GLU A 501 -33.24 -32.44 10.05
CA GLU A 501 -34.48 -32.56 10.84
C GLU A 501 -34.94 -34.02 10.79
N PRO A 502 -35.28 -34.63 11.93
CA PRO A 502 -35.81 -35.98 11.93
C PRO A 502 -37.08 -35.94 11.07
N LYS A 503 -37.11 -36.73 9.98
CA LYS A 503 -38.30 -36.89 9.15
C LYS A 503 -39.46 -37.19 10.11
N PRO A 504 -40.60 -36.46 10.02
CA PRO A 504 -41.74 -36.76 10.86
C PRO A 504 -42.13 -38.23 10.63
N ALA A 505 -42.13 -38.98 11.74
CA ALA A 505 -42.51 -40.38 11.71
C ALA A 505 -43.87 -40.52 11.03
N ALA A 506 -43.91 -41.30 9.96
CA ALA A 506 -45.13 -41.64 9.27
C ALA A 506 -46.16 -42.20 10.31
N LYS A 507 -47.22 -41.45 10.56
CA LYS A 507 -48.38 -41.96 11.31
C LYS A 507 -48.95 -43.12 10.51
N ILE A 508 -48.80 -44.32 11.03
CA ILE A 508 -49.50 -45.51 10.58
C ILE A 508 -50.96 -45.25 10.98
N THR A 509 -51.82 -44.89 10.04
CA THR A 509 -53.27 -44.91 10.20
C THR A 509 -53.72 -46.32 9.86
N ALA A 510 -54.21 -47.02 10.86
CA ALA A 510 -54.87 -48.29 10.71
C ALA A 510 -56.15 -48.14 9.85
N GLU A 511 -56.30 -49.10 8.92
CA GLU A 511 -57.47 -49.31 8.11
C GLU A 511 -58.70 -49.60 8.97
N THR A 512 -59.80 -48.96 8.59
CA THR A 512 -61.14 -49.50 8.77
C THR A 512 -61.99 -49.21 7.54
N GLU A 513 -62.43 -50.26 6.91
CA GLU A 513 -63.25 -50.33 5.68
C GLU A 513 -64.72 -50.01 5.96
N PRO A 514 -65.64 -50.13 4.91
CA PRO A 514 -66.37 -48.99 4.36
C PRO A 514 -67.91 -49.11 4.60
N LYS A 515 -68.66 -48.04 4.39
CA LYS A 515 -70.07 -48.16 4.03
C LYS A 515 -70.51 -47.19 2.97
N LYS A 516 -71.20 -47.81 2.01
CA LYS A 516 -71.87 -47.30 0.83
C LYS A 516 -73.02 -46.35 1.06
N GLU A 517 -73.33 -45.66 0.02
CA GLU A 517 -74.62 -45.19 -0.53
C GLU A 517 -74.84 -43.67 -0.46
N ASN A 518 -75.26 -42.94 -1.45
CA ASN A 518 -75.89 -43.05 -2.75
C ASN A 518 -76.20 -41.63 -3.27
N LYS A 519 -76.05 -41.44 -4.57
CA LYS A 519 -76.85 -40.60 -5.52
C LYS A 519 -77.29 -39.17 -5.13
N ALA A 520 -76.98 -38.17 -5.93
CA ALA A 520 -77.70 -37.77 -7.16
C ALA A 520 -77.08 -36.48 -7.72
N GLU A 521 -76.70 -36.52 -8.97
CA GLU A 521 -77.09 -35.68 -10.09
C GLU A 521 -77.53 -34.25 -9.81
N THR A 522 -76.82 -33.28 -10.36
CA THR A 522 -77.33 -32.45 -11.47
C THR A 522 -76.28 -31.45 -11.97
N LYS A 523 -75.96 -31.53 -13.25
CA LYS A 523 -75.53 -30.43 -14.13
C LYS A 523 -76.81 -29.69 -14.59
N PRO A 524 -76.82 -28.50 -15.19
CA PRO A 524 -75.82 -27.91 -16.08
C PRO A 524 -75.75 -26.34 -16.13
N LYS A 525 -74.79 -25.88 -16.85
CA LYS A 525 -74.74 -24.84 -17.92
C LYS A 525 -74.81 -23.35 -17.63
N HIS A 526 -73.94 -22.76 -18.37
CA HIS A 526 -73.95 -21.54 -19.24
C HIS A 526 -73.43 -20.24 -18.64
N ASP A 527 -72.32 -19.80 -19.32
CA ASP A 527 -72.14 -18.60 -20.15
C ASP A 527 -72.20 -17.25 -19.38
N ASP A 528 -71.25 -16.43 -19.46
CA ASP A 528 -70.97 -15.53 -20.55
C ASP A 528 -69.74 -14.65 -20.31
N LYS A 529 -69.16 -14.31 -21.44
CA LYS A 529 -68.12 -13.34 -21.73
C LYS A 529 -68.40 -11.96 -21.11
N ALA A 530 -67.36 -11.32 -20.60
CA ALA A 530 -67.22 -9.89 -20.76
C ALA A 530 -65.74 -9.49 -20.88
N ARG A 531 -65.37 -9.26 -22.08
CA ARG A 531 -64.24 -8.57 -22.64
C ARG A 531 -64.42 -7.07 -22.35
N LEU A 532 -63.47 -6.44 -21.70
CA LEU A 532 -63.35 -4.98 -21.70
C LEU A 532 -61.92 -4.59 -22.07
N GLU A 533 -61.83 -4.25 -23.36
CA GLU A 533 -60.79 -3.40 -23.91
C GLU A 533 -60.95 -1.99 -23.33
N VAL A 534 -59.86 -1.40 -22.87
CA VAL A 534 -59.78 0.05 -22.81
C VAL A 534 -58.55 0.50 -23.58
N LYS A 535 -58.85 1.28 -24.57
CA LYS A 535 -58.01 1.91 -25.58
C LYS A 535 -56.90 2.78 -24.99
N ALA A 536 -55.81 2.77 -25.70
CA ALA A 536 -54.79 3.78 -25.73
C ALA A 536 -55.35 5.14 -26.16
N GLU A 537 -55.00 6.20 -25.47
CA GLU A 537 -54.97 7.54 -26.07
C GLU A 537 -53.53 8.05 -26.06
N MET A 538 -53.01 8.13 -27.26
CA MET A 538 -51.84 8.93 -27.65
C MET A 538 -52.29 10.39 -27.75
N ASN A 539 -51.46 11.30 -27.25
CA ASN A 539 -51.39 12.63 -27.81
C ASN A 539 -49.93 13.09 -27.93
N PRO A 540 -49.54 13.67 -29.05
CA PRO A 540 -48.16 13.88 -29.45
C PRO A 540 -47.70 15.34 -29.23
N GLY A 541 -46.39 15.53 -29.19
CA GLY A 541 -45.78 16.77 -29.62
C GLY A 541 -44.95 17.52 -28.59
N VAL A 542 -43.67 17.38 -28.68
CA VAL A 542 -42.77 18.48 -28.97
C VAL A 542 -41.43 17.91 -29.44
N GLU A 543 -41.18 18.09 -30.74
CA GLU A 543 -39.84 18.02 -31.35
C GLU A 543 -38.96 19.11 -30.82
N SER A 544 -37.71 18.78 -30.48
CA SER A 544 -36.61 19.73 -30.60
C SER A 544 -35.37 18.99 -31.12
N GLN A 545 -34.99 19.37 -32.33
CA GLN A 545 -33.84 18.96 -33.09
C GLN A 545 -32.50 19.33 -32.40
N PRO A 546 -31.42 18.57 -32.70
CA PRO A 546 -30.06 18.93 -32.29
C PRO A 546 -29.45 19.95 -33.27
N PRO A 547 -28.53 20.82 -32.84
CA PRO A 547 -27.79 21.68 -33.76
C PRO A 547 -26.60 20.94 -34.38
N ALA A 548 -26.49 21.19 -35.69
CA ALA A 548 -25.49 20.67 -36.59
C ALA A 548 -24.14 21.35 -36.48
N ASP A 549 -23.13 20.56 -36.83
CA ASP A 549 -21.84 20.86 -37.46
C ASP A 549 -21.33 22.29 -37.54
N ALA A 550 -20.10 22.51 -37.00
CA ALA A 550 -19.19 23.51 -37.53
C ALA A 550 -17.83 22.86 -37.79
N LYS A 551 -17.48 22.74 -39.08
CA LYS A 551 -16.16 22.42 -39.61
C LYS A 551 -15.20 23.60 -39.49
N PRO A 552 -13.88 23.34 -39.49
CA PRO A 552 -12.85 24.35 -39.27
C PRO A 552 -12.51 25.11 -40.57
N SER A 553 -12.25 26.40 -40.44
CA SER A 553 -11.63 27.20 -41.48
C SER A 553 -10.14 27.41 -41.18
N ALA A 554 -9.32 27.06 -42.15
CA ALA A 554 -7.89 27.26 -42.23
C ALA A 554 -7.58 28.70 -42.67
N ASN A 555 -6.31 29.07 -42.49
CA ASN A 555 -5.51 30.16 -43.03
C ASN A 555 -5.59 31.54 -42.33
N VAL A 556 -4.44 31.93 -41.78
CA VAL A 556 -3.73 33.15 -42.22
C VAL A 556 -2.24 33.01 -41.93
N GLU A 557 -1.51 33.41 -42.94
CA GLU A 557 -0.12 33.43 -43.26
C GLU A 557 0.84 34.07 -42.25
N SER A 558 2.06 33.58 -42.35
CA SER A 558 3.35 34.15 -42.01
C SER A 558 3.52 35.65 -42.21
N LYS A 559 4.25 36.31 -41.31
CA LYS A 559 5.28 37.34 -41.66
C LYS A 559 6.42 37.37 -40.65
N GLU A 560 7.59 37.30 -41.20
CA GLU A 560 8.91 37.42 -40.56
C GLU A 560 9.22 38.86 -40.13
N LYS A 561 9.98 38.93 -39.05
CA LYS A 561 11.21 39.68 -38.68
C LYS A 561 11.24 41.24 -38.89
N PRO A 562 12.14 41.94 -38.19
CA PRO A 562 13.51 41.59 -37.71
C PRO A 562 13.63 41.38 -36.20
#